data_1433cd4ec4d65578493e1324810b1ce3
#
_entry.id   1433cd4ec4d65578493e1324810b1ce3
#
_cell.length_a   1.000
_cell.length_b   1.000
_cell.length_c   1.000
_cell.angle_alpha   90.00
_cell.angle_beta   90.00
_cell.angle_gamma   90.00
#
_symmetry.space_group_name_H-M   'P 1'
#
loop_
_entity.id
_entity.type
_entity.pdbx_description
1 polymer ?
#
loop_
_entity_poly.entity_id
_entity_poly.type
_entity_poly.pdbx_seq_one_letter_code
_entity_poly.pdbx_strand_id
1 'polypeptide(L)'
;MLTLWGASHSLAAPIADTRGLALQKALLMSTSNTPPVAAGIAGKHEESKDSILLFSYPKIIFLYPAYFVAILAGVWTWLERADITSAGHQIASWTFLVTLSLNLVVLSFDFPRTTSITLFFFVVVVILGLSLTSVYVPNLFPRLSGLLVAIKPTANHSFFFLFAGVMTLIYFGVWIHCRFDYWEVRSNELLHHHGFMSDLERFPAPQLKIDKEVNDIFEYILLGAGRLILHPSNERRAIVLENVVRIGRKEKAITKLLGAMQVRVRKDEEA
;
A
#
# COMPACT_ATOMS: atom_id res chain seq x y z
N MET A 1 -30.71 64.80 54.02
CA MET A 1 -32.17 64.96 54.21
C MET A 1 -32.69 63.58 54.45
N LEU A 2 -32.84 63.11 55.68
CA LEU A 2 -34.09 62.89 56.38
C LEU A 2 -34.88 61.72 55.76
N THR A 3 -35.24 60.68 56.44
CA THR A 3 -35.56 60.28 57.84
C THR A 3 -35.91 58.74 57.78
N LEU A 4 -35.32 57.92 58.60
CA LEU A 4 -35.85 57.38 59.87
C LEU A 4 -37.30 56.76 59.82
N TRP A 5 -37.44 55.51 60.16
CA TRP A 5 -38.29 54.85 61.17
C TRP A 5 -38.53 53.44 60.80
N GLY A 6 -38.20 52.37 61.44
CA GLY A 6 -38.40 52.09 62.86
C GLY A 6 -39.66 51.31 63.13
N ALA A 7 -39.54 50.06 63.42
CA ALA A 7 -40.28 49.42 64.50
C ALA A 7 -40.16 47.90 64.50
N SER A 8 -39.71 47.44 65.58
CA SER A 8 -39.73 46.08 66.14
C SER A 8 -41.15 45.46 66.23
N HIS A 9 -41.21 44.12 66.03
CA HIS A 9 -41.99 43.23 66.90
C HIS A 9 -41.73 41.77 66.44
N SER A 10 -41.16 41.01 67.26
CA SER A 10 -41.73 40.03 68.22
C SER A 10 -41.77 38.59 67.67
N LEU A 11 -40.93 37.81 68.34
CA LEU A 11 -40.99 36.35 68.53
C LEU A 11 -42.27 35.64 68.14
N ALA A 12 -42.11 34.61 67.33
CA ALA A 12 -42.75 33.32 67.47
C ALA A 12 -41.97 32.29 66.65
N ALA A 13 -41.32 31.36 67.29
CA ALA A 13 -40.79 30.16 66.68
C ALA A 13 -41.93 29.22 66.28
N PRO A 14 -42.03 28.76 65.04
CA PRO A 14 -42.93 27.66 64.75
C PRO A 14 -42.22 26.34 65.04
N ILE A 15 -42.95 25.53 65.73
CA ILE A 15 -42.74 24.13 66.10
C ILE A 15 -42.21 23.34 64.88
N ALA A 16 -41.05 22.77 65.02
CA ALA A 16 -40.44 21.86 64.03
C ALA A 16 -41.41 20.69 63.74
N ASP A 17 -41.98 20.71 62.58
CA ASP A 17 -42.76 19.61 62.05
C ASP A 17 -41.81 18.45 61.72
N THR A 18 -41.58 17.63 62.72
CA THR A 18 -40.76 16.39 62.64
C THR A 18 -41.35 15.38 61.66
N ARG A 19 -42.61 15.52 61.24
CA ARG A 19 -43.26 14.65 60.26
C ARG A 19 -42.85 14.98 58.84
N GLY A 20 -42.62 16.25 58.52
CA GLY A 20 -42.13 16.67 57.21
C GLY A 20 -40.69 16.16 56.94
N LEU A 21 -39.85 16.22 57.95
CA LEU A 21 -38.47 15.74 57.88
C LEU A 21 -38.35 14.22 57.70
N ALA A 22 -39.26 13.46 58.39
CA ALA A 22 -39.33 12.00 58.27
C ALA A 22 -39.83 11.58 56.87
N LEU A 23 -40.84 12.26 56.32
CA LEU A 23 -41.34 12.01 54.98
C LEU A 23 -40.31 12.37 53.87
N GLN A 24 -39.58 13.48 54.03
CA GLN A 24 -38.54 13.88 53.12
C GLN A 24 -37.35 12.91 53.15
N LYS A 25 -36.98 12.38 54.31
CA LYS A 25 -35.94 11.36 54.48
C LYS A 25 -36.37 10.00 53.92
N ALA A 26 -37.67 9.64 54.03
CA ALA A 26 -38.24 8.42 53.44
C ALA A 26 -38.28 8.52 51.91
N LEU A 27 -38.59 9.71 51.35
CA LEU A 27 -38.56 9.95 49.91
C LEU A 27 -37.13 9.91 49.34
N LEU A 28 -36.17 10.45 50.07
CA LEU A 28 -34.74 10.40 49.68
C LEU A 28 -34.17 8.99 49.79
N MET A 29 -34.67 8.16 50.68
CA MET A 29 -34.26 6.75 50.76
C MET A 29 -34.94 5.84 49.76
N SER A 30 -36.13 6.21 49.24
CA SER A 30 -36.81 5.44 48.21
C SER A 30 -36.26 5.71 46.81
N THR A 31 -35.58 6.81 46.60
CA THR A 31 -34.93 7.13 45.33
C THR A 31 -33.50 6.55 45.21
N SER A 32 -32.97 5.95 46.31
CA SER A 32 -31.64 5.31 46.26
C SER A 32 -31.65 3.83 45.89
N ASN A 33 -32.83 3.23 45.68
CA ASN A 33 -33.00 1.83 45.26
C ASN A 33 -33.33 1.66 43.77
N THR A 34 -32.99 2.62 42.93
CA THR A 34 -32.86 2.31 41.53
C THR A 34 -31.57 1.50 41.40
N PRO A 35 -31.64 0.25 40.93
CA PRO A 35 -30.39 -0.45 40.58
C PRO A 35 -29.64 0.42 39.60
N PRO A 36 -28.30 0.51 39.67
CA PRO A 36 -27.53 1.26 38.71
C PRO A 36 -27.83 0.69 37.35
N VAL A 37 -28.69 1.40 36.58
CA VAL A 37 -28.90 1.14 35.19
C VAL A 37 -27.54 1.31 34.55
N ALA A 38 -26.92 0.15 34.38
CA ALA A 38 -25.91 -0.11 33.36
C ALA A 38 -24.95 1.05 33.05
N ALA A 39 -24.12 1.41 34.02
CA ALA A 39 -22.78 1.91 33.73
C ALA A 39 -21.90 0.70 33.34
N GLY A 40 -22.40 -0.06 32.48
CA GLY A 40 -21.77 -1.24 31.98
C GLY A 40 -22.18 -1.44 30.55
N ILE A 41 -21.59 -0.70 29.67
CA ILE A 41 -21.16 -1.04 28.34
C ILE A 41 -20.55 0.25 27.76
N ALA A 42 -19.67 0.88 28.52
CA ALA A 42 -18.48 1.40 27.93
C ALA A 42 -17.56 0.18 27.80
N GLY A 43 -18.01 -0.81 27.04
CA GLY A 43 -17.12 -1.74 26.41
C GLY A 43 -16.14 -0.85 25.66
N LYS A 44 -14.99 -0.66 26.26
CA LYS A 44 -13.79 -0.25 25.57
C LYS A 44 -13.72 -1.18 24.40
N HIS A 45 -14.25 -0.74 23.23
CA HIS A 45 -13.88 -1.32 21.98
C HIS A 45 -12.36 -1.16 21.97
N GLU A 46 -11.66 -2.15 22.42
CA GLU A 46 -10.33 -2.40 21.96
C GLU A 46 -10.49 -2.60 20.46
N GLU A 47 -10.50 -1.48 19.78
CA GLU A 47 -10.31 -1.37 18.36
C GLU A 47 -9.03 -2.16 18.13
N SER A 48 -9.19 -3.41 17.69
CA SER A 48 -8.05 -4.26 17.41
C SER A 48 -7.22 -3.47 16.41
N LYS A 49 -6.01 -3.10 16.84
CA LYS A 49 -5.05 -2.29 16.05
C LYS A 49 -4.57 -3.00 14.79
N ASP A 50 -5.22 -4.07 14.40
CA ASP A 50 -4.88 -4.82 13.21
C ASP A 50 -5.52 -4.15 12.00
N SER A 51 -4.86 -3.13 11.49
CA SER A 51 -5.18 -2.54 10.19
C SER A 51 -4.13 -2.95 9.15
N ILE A 52 -4.57 -3.17 7.93
CA ILE A 52 -3.71 -3.56 6.82
C ILE A 52 -3.73 -2.45 5.79
N LEU A 53 -2.57 -1.84 5.59
CA LEU A 53 -2.40 -0.78 4.60
C LEU A 53 -2.15 -1.39 3.22
N LEU A 54 -2.88 -0.91 2.21
CA LEU A 54 -2.74 -1.28 0.81
C LEU A 54 -2.35 -0.03 0.02
N PHE A 55 -1.30 -0.17 -0.77
CA PHE A 55 -0.82 0.88 -1.67
C PHE A 55 -0.93 0.39 -3.09
N SER A 56 -1.51 1.22 -3.97
CA SER A 56 -1.48 1.03 -5.41
C SER A 56 -0.29 1.79 -5.96
N TYR A 57 0.68 1.08 -6.51
CA TYR A 57 1.89 1.71 -7.03
C TYR A 57 1.77 1.97 -8.53
N PRO A 58 2.27 3.11 -9.03
CA PRO A 58 2.38 3.33 -10.47
C PRO A 58 3.41 2.37 -11.09
N LYS A 59 3.20 1.97 -12.34
CA LYS A 59 4.08 1.02 -13.05
C LYS A 59 5.55 1.43 -13.11
N ILE A 60 5.85 2.73 -12.97
CA ILE A 60 7.24 3.25 -12.97
C ILE A 60 8.13 2.60 -11.90
N ILE A 61 7.53 2.04 -10.83
CA ILE A 61 8.29 1.36 -9.78
C ILE A 61 9.09 0.17 -10.33
N PHE A 62 8.63 -0.46 -11.42
CA PHE A 62 9.30 -1.61 -12.03
C PHE A 62 10.60 -1.24 -12.76
N LEU A 63 10.93 0.04 -12.91
CA LEU A 63 12.23 0.50 -13.42
C LEU A 63 13.37 0.42 -12.39
N TYR A 64 13.10 -0.08 -11.18
CA TYR A 64 14.13 -0.19 -10.14
C TYR A 64 15.37 -1.00 -10.55
N PRO A 65 15.33 -2.08 -11.40
CA PRO A 65 16.53 -2.75 -11.82
C PRO A 65 17.46 -1.84 -12.64
N ALA A 66 16.90 -1.06 -13.58
CA ALA A 66 17.69 -0.10 -14.36
C ALA A 66 18.27 1.02 -13.46
N TYR A 67 17.51 1.45 -12.46
CA TYR A 67 17.98 2.41 -11.46
C TYR A 67 19.19 1.90 -10.67
N PHE A 68 19.15 0.67 -10.17
CA PHE A 68 20.27 0.08 -9.45
C PHE A 68 21.46 -0.15 -10.34
N VAL A 69 21.25 -0.63 -11.58
CA VAL A 69 22.34 -0.81 -12.56
C VAL A 69 22.97 0.54 -12.90
N ALA A 70 22.19 1.61 -13.04
CA ALA A 70 22.74 2.95 -13.26
C ALA A 70 23.65 3.42 -12.10
N ILE A 71 23.24 3.20 -10.85
CA ILE A 71 24.08 3.54 -9.69
C ILE A 71 25.37 2.73 -9.71
N LEU A 72 25.30 1.42 -9.93
CA LEU A 72 26.46 0.54 -9.95
C LEU A 72 27.40 0.91 -11.12
N ALA A 73 26.86 1.15 -12.31
CA ALA A 73 27.63 1.59 -13.48
C ALA A 73 28.29 2.96 -13.25
N GLY A 74 27.54 3.89 -12.60
CA GLY A 74 28.06 5.21 -12.22
C GLY A 74 29.23 5.13 -11.26
N VAL A 75 29.10 4.30 -10.21
CA VAL A 75 30.18 4.08 -9.22
C VAL A 75 31.36 3.38 -9.88
N TRP A 76 31.11 2.34 -10.68
CA TRP A 76 32.18 1.62 -11.40
C TRP A 76 32.99 2.56 -12.29
N THR A 77 32.32 3.30 -13.18
CA THR A 77 32.99 4.21 -14.13
C THR A 77 33.65 5.40 -13.42
N TRP A 78 33.18 5.80 -12.25
CA TRP A 78 33.80 6.82 -11.41
C TRP A 78 35.10 6.32 -10.74
N LEU A 79 35.09 5.06 -10.29
CA LEU A 79 36.29 4.44 -9.66
C LEU A 79 37.37 4.08 -10.66
N GLU A 80 36.99 3.62 -11.85
CA GLU A 80 37.93 3.17 -12.88
C GLU A 80 38.84 4.29 -13.39
N ARG A 81 38.36 5.56 -13.37
CA ARG A 81 39.08 6.76 -13.84
C ARG A 81 39.78 6.60 -15.19
N ALA A 82 39.35 5.63 -15.99
CA ALA A 82 39.85 5.35 -17.31
C ALA A 82 39.23 6.23 -18.38
N ASP A 83 39.75 6.22 -19.57
CA ASP A 83 39.13 6.89 -20.70
C ASP A 83 37.74 6.33 -20.98
N ILE A 84 36.84 7.20 -21.44
CA ILE A 84 35.44 6.88 -21.71
C ILE A 84 35.26 5.73 -22.73
N THR A 85 36.29 5.47 -23.52
CA THR A 85 36.37 4.38 -24.52
C THR A 85 36.91 3.07 -23.94
N SER A 86 37.25 3.02 -22.65
CA SER A 86 37.72 1.81 -22.00
C SER A 86 36.70 0.67 -22.07
N ALA A 87 37.20 -0.56 -22.02
CA ALA A 87 36.37 -1.75 -21.99
C ALA A 87 35.36 -1.72 -20.81
N GLY A 88 35.78 -1.20 -19.65
CA GLY A 88 34.94 -1.08 -18.46
C GLY A 88 33.74 -0.17 -18.67
N HIS A 89 33.96 1.01 -19.27
CA HIS A 89 32.89 1.94 -19.63
C HIS A 89 31.91 1.35 -20.65
N GLN A 90 32.45 0.60 -21.64
CA GLN A 90 31.59 -0.07 -22.63
C GLN A 90 30.75 -1.17 -22.00
N ILE A 91 31.29 -2.00 -21.12
CA ILE A 91 30.57 -3.06 -20.41
C ILE A 91 29.49 -2.45 -19.52
N ALA A 92 29.81 -1.41 -18.76
CA ALA A 92 28.85 -0.71 -17.93
C ALA A 92 27.69 -0.13 -18.76
N SER A 93 28.00 0.50 -19.90
CA SER A 93 26.99 1.09 -20.82
C SER A 93 26.12 0.01 -21.46
N TRP A 94 26.70 -1.11 -21.90
CA TRP A 94 25.93 -2.23 -22.45
C TRP A 94 25.00 -2.84 -21.38
N THR A 95 25.52 -3.08 -20.17
CA THR A 95 24.72 -3.65 -19.06
C THR A 95 23.54 -2.76 -18.72
N PHE A 96 23.77 -1.45 -18.63
CA PHE A 96 22.72 -0.49 -18.38
C PHE A 96 21.71 -0.46 -19.51
N LEU A 97 22.14 -0.37 -20.77
CA LEU A 97 21.26 -0.28 -21.94
C LEU A 97 20.38 -1.53 -22.07
N VAL A 98 20.96 -2.73 -21.91
CA VAL A 98 20.22 -3.98 -21.98
C VAL A 98 19.20 -4.06 -20.84
N THR A 99 19.58 -3.72 -19.61
CA THR A 99 18.69 -3.73 -18.46
C THR A 99 17.55 -2.72 -18.66
N LEU A 100 17.87 -1.52 -19.10
CA LEU A 100 16.87 -0.48 -19.36
C LEU A 100 15.89 -0.92 -20.47
N SER A 101 16.41 -1.50 -21.56
CA SER A 101 15.58 -1.97 -22.67
C SER A 101 14.63 -3.09 -22.22
N LEU A 102 15.12 -4.07 -21.45
CA LEU A 102 14.29 -5.12 -20.88
C LEU A 102 13.22 -4.56 -19.94
N ASN A 103 13.57 -3.62 -19.08
CA ASN A 103 12.62 -2.97 -18.20
C ASN A 103 11.54 -2.18 -18.97
N LEU A 104 11.92 -1.49 -20.05
CA LEU A 104 10.97 -0.78 -20.89
C LEU A 104 10.01 -1.74 -21.61
N VAL A 105 10.50 -2.90 -22.05
CA VAL A 105 9.63 -3.95 -22.61
C VAL A 105 8.63 -4.44 -21.56
N VAL A 106 9.09 -4.75 -20.35
CA VAL A 106 8.19 -5.17 -19.26
C VAL A 106 7.17 -4.07 -18.92
N LEU A 107 7.57 -2.81 -18.95
CA LEU A 107 6.68 -1.68 -18.66
C LEU A 107 5.64 -1.45 -19.77
N SER A 108 6.03 -1.69 -21.03
CA SER A 108 5.21 -1.37 -22.23
C SER A 108 4.18 -2.45 -22.54
N PHE A 109 4.44 -3.68 -22.15
CA PHE A 109 3.58 -4.82 -22.47
C PHE A 109 3.14 -5.53 -21.22
N ASP A 110 1.85 -5.87 -21.13
CA ASP A 110 1.35 -6.80 -20.13
C ASP A 110 1.65 -8.23 -20.62
N PHE A 111 2.31 -9.03 -19.79
CA PHE A 111 2.69 -10.41 -20.09
C PHE A 111 1.82 -11.40 -19.31
N PRO A 112 0.60 -11.70 -19.79
CA PRO A 112 -0.23 -12.73 -19.17
C PRO A 112 0.47 -14.10 -19.25
N ARG A 113 0.11 -15.00 -18.35
CA ARG A 113 0.80 -16.30 -18.19
C ARG A 113 0.95 -17.06 -19.51
N THR A 114 -0.09 -17.08 -20.33
CA THR A 114 -0.09 -17.76 -21.63
C THR A 114 0.92 -17.15 -22.59
N THR A 115 0.92 -15.82 -22.71
CA THR A 115 1.83 -15.08 -23.59
C THR A 115 3.28 -15.20 -23.12
N SER A 116 3.53 -15.18 -21.81
CA SER A 116 4.88 -15.35 -21.26
C SER A 116 5.45 -16.73 -21.55
N ILE A 117 4.64 -17.79 -21.43
CA ILE A 117 5.06 -19.16 -21.78
C ILE A 117 5.36 -19.26 -23.29
N THR A 118 4.49 -18.69 -24.13
CA THR A 118 4.70 -18.67 -25.58
C THR A 118 5.97 -17.92 -25.95
N LEU A 119 6.20 -16.75 -25.33
CA LEU A 119 7.42 -15.95 -25.54
C LEU A 119 8.68 -16.71 -25.11
N PHE A 120 8.63 -17.41 -23.98
CA PHE A 120 9.74 -18.24 -23.50
C PHE A 120 10.09 -19.32 -24.53
N PHE A 121 9.11 -20.10 -25.00
CA PHE A 121 9.34 -21.12 -26.02
C PHE A 121 9.81 -20.50 -27.34
N PHE A 122 9.27 -19.36 -27.74
CA PHE A 122 9.74 -18.64 -28.93
C PHE A 122 11.23 -18.26 -28.82
N VAL A 123 11.64 -17.70 -27.69
CA VAL A 123 13.04 -17.35 -27.44
C VAL A 123 13.94 -18.60 -27.46
N VAL A 124 13.50 -19.71 -26.84
CA VAL A 124 14.22 -20.99 -26.89
C VAL A 124 14.38 -21.48 -28.34
N VAL A 125 13.31 -21.44 -29.12
CA VAL A 125 13.34 -21.85 -30.55
C VAL A 125 14.29 -20.96 -31.34
N VAL A 126 14.28 -19.65 -31.12
CA VAL A 126 15.19 -18.70 -31.77
C VAL A 126 16.65 -19.01 -31.42
N ILE A 127 16.95 -19.23 -30.12
CA ILE A 127 18.32 -19.57 -29.66
C ILE A 127 18.77 -20.88 -30.29
N LEU A 128 17.92 -21.92 -30.28
CA LEU A 128 18.23 -23.21 -30.91
C LEU A 128 18.41 -23.07 -32.42
N GLY A 129 17.55 -22.32 -33.09
CA GLY A 129 17.63 -22.04 -34.51
C GLY A 129 18.93 -21.32 -34.87
N LEU A 130 19.30 -20.27 -34.14
CA LEU A 130 20.57 -19.58 -34.32
C LEU A 130 21.76 -20.50 -34.04
N SER A 131 21.71 -21.33 -32.98
CA SER A 131 22.75 -22.31 -32.66
C SER A 131 22.95 -23.32 -33.79
N LEU A 132 21.87 -23.89 -34.32
CA LEU A 132 21.94 -24.78 -35.47
C LEU A 132 22.46 -24.08 -36.73
N THR A 133 21.99 -22.88 -37.01
CA THR A 133 22.43 -22.11 -38.16
C THR A 133 23.93 -21.78 -38.09
N SER A 134 24.50 -21.63 -36.89
CA SER A 134 25.92 -21.39 -36.70
C SER A 134 26.79 -22.56 -37.20
N VAL A 135 26.27 -23.77 -37.15
CA VAL A 135 26.95 -24.98 -37.66
C VAL A 135 26.96 -25.02 -39.17
N TYR A 136 25.86 -24.63 -39.82
CA TYR A 136 25.71 -24.72 -41.27
C TYR A 136 26.21 -23.43 -41.99
N VAL A 137 26.20 -22.29 -41.32
CA VAL A 137 26.63 -21.00 -41.87
C VAL A 137 27.66 -20.35 -40.93
N PRO A 138 28.92 -20.82 -40.93
CA PRO A 138 29.92 -20.38 -39.96
C PRO A 138 30.21 -18.87 -39.97
N ASN A 139 29.94 -18.19 -41.09
CA ASN A 139 30.18 -16.74 -41.23
C ASN A 139 29.00 -15.86 -40.76
N LEU A 140 27.88 -16.44 -40.36
CA LEU A 140 26.73 -15.67 -39.90
C LEU A 140 27.00 -14.98 -38.56
N PHE A 141 27.51 -15.74 -37.58
CA PHE A 141 27.84 -15.21 -36.26
C PHE A 141 28.89 -14.11 -36.28
N PRO A 142 30.03 -14.26 -36.98
CA PRO A 142 31.02 -13.18 -37.11
C PRO A 142 30.43 -11.91 -37.75
N ARG A 143 29.51 -12.03 -38.71
CA ARG A 143 28.84 -10.84 -39.31
C ARG A 143 27.89 -10.17 -38.33
N LEU A 144 27.05 -10.94 -37.61
CA LEU A 144 26.14 -10.39 -36.61
C LEU A 144 26.87 -9.79 -35.42
N SER A 145 27.89 -10.48 -34.91
CA SER A 145 28.73 -9.96 -33.84
C SER A 145 29.50 -8.72 -34.26
N GLY A 146 29.95 -8.66 -35.53
CA GLY A 146 30.59 -7.48 -36.11
C GLY A 146 29.69 -6.25 -36.09
N LEU A 147 28.39 -6.41 -36.38
CA LEU A 147 27.41 -5.34 -36.26
C LEU A 147 27.25 -4.87 -34.81
N LEU A 148 27.15 -5.81 -33.85
CA LEU A 148 27.03 -5.48 -32.43
C LEU A 148 28.27 -4.83 -31.87
N VAL A 149 29.47 -5.32 -32.27
CA VAL A 149 30.78 -4.75 -31.86
C VAL A 149 31.00 -3.37 -32.48
N ALA A 150 30.44 -3.11 -33.67
CA ALA A 150 30.49 -1.76 -34.29
C ALA A 150 29.72 -0.71 -33.45
N ILE A 151 28.70 -1.13 -32.72
CA ILE A 151 27.99 -0.27 -31.77
C ILE A 151 28.81 -0.24 -30.47
N LYS A 152 29.45 0.90 -30.20
CA LYS A 152 30.22 1.12 -28.98
C LYS A 152 29.48 2.11 -28.07
N PRO A 153 28.47 1.66 -27.30
CA PRO A 153 27.80 2.57 -26.39
C PRO A 153 28.79 2.99 -25.31
N THR A 154 29.04 4.28 -25.21
CA THR A 154 29.92 4.85 -24.19
C THR A 154 29.15 5.88 -23.39
N ALA A 155 29.14 5.71 -22.07
CA ALA A 155 28.57 6.67 -21.16
C ALA A 155 29.57 6.92 -20.02
N ASN A 156 29.57 8.13 -19.52
CA ASN A 156 30.41 8.51 -18.38
C ASN A 156 29.62 8.40 -17.06
N HIS A 157 30.35 8.46 -15.95
CA HIS A 157 29.75 8.45 -14.61
C HIS A 157 28.71 9.54 -14.43
N SER A 158 28.89 10.72 -15.04
CA SER A 158 27.93 11.83 -14.91
C SER A 158 26.58 11.50 -15.54
N PHE A 159 26.55 10.77 -16.67
CA PHE A 159 25.33 10.29 -17.29
C PHE A 159 24.55 9.34 -16.35
N PHE A 160 25.25 8.36 -15.79
CA PHE A 160 24.63 7.38 -14.92
C PHE A 160 24.10 8.01 -13.62
N PHE A 161 24.87 8.91 -13.01
CA PHE A 161 24.40 9.63 -11.81
C PHE A 161 23.28 10.61 -12.12
N LEU A 162 23.29 11.26 -13.28
CA LEU A 162 22.16 12.10 -13.69
C LEU A 162 20.89 11.29 -13.87
N PHE A 163 20.97 10.14 -14.56
CA PHE A 163 19.83 9.22 -14.71
C PHE A 163 19.34 8.73 -13.34
N ALA A 164 20.27 8.28 -12.47
CA ALA A 164 19.92 7.85 -11.13
C ALA A 164 19.30 8.98 -10.30
N GLY A 165 19.80 10.21 -10.43
CA GLY A 165 19.23 11.39 -9.78
C GLY A 165 17.79 11.68 -10.21
N VAL A 166 17.52 11.66 -11.52
CA VAL A 166 16.18 11.84 -12.07
C VAL A 166 15.25 10.74 -11.56
N MET A 167 15.68 9.46 -11.59
CA MET A 167 14.88 8.35 -11.09
C MET A 167 14.64 8.46 -9.57
N THR A 168 15.60 8.95 -8.80
CA THR A 168 15.43 9.22 -7.37
C THR A 168 14.34 10.25 -7.12
N LEU A 169 14.31 11.35 -7.90
CA LEU A 169 13.26 12.36 -7.81
C LEU A 169 11.88 11.77 -8.16
N ILE A 170 11.80 10.95 -9.19
CA ILE A 170 10.56 10.26 -9.57
C ILE A 170 10.09 9.33 -8.44
N TYR A 171 10.97 8.50 -7.88
CA TYR A 171 10.62 7.60 -6.77
C TYR A 171 10.25 8.35 -5.49
N PHE A 172 10.88 9.50 -5.24
CA PHE A 172 10.49 10.37 -4.14
C PHE A 172 9.07 10.91 -4.36
N GLY A 173 8.74 11.33 -5.60
CA GLY A 173 7.37 11.73 -5.97
C GLY A 173 6.36 10.58 -5.78
N VAL A 174 6.69 9.36 -6.21
CA VAL A 174 5.87 8.16 -6.00
C VAL A 174 5.68 7.89 -4.50
N TRP A 175 6.73 8.01 -3.71
CA TRP A 175 6.64 7.82 -2.25
C TRP A 175 5.70 8.85 -1.61
N ILE A 176 5.78 10.12 -2.02
CA ILE A 176 4.86 11.17 -1.57
C ILE A 176 3.43 10.82 -1.98
N HIS A 177 3.20 10.46 -3.25
CA HIS A 177 1.87 10.09 -3.74
C HIS A 177 1.26 8.94 -2.92
N CYS A 178 2.00 7.85 -2.74
CA CYS A 178 1.54 6.72 -1.94
C CYS A 178 1.33 7.06 -0.45
N ARG A 179 1.90 8.17 0.05
CA ARG A 179 1.67 8.63 1.42
C ARG A 179 0.32 9.31 1.58
N PHE A 180 -0.22 9.88 0.49
CA PHE A 180 -1.50 10.60 0.49
C PHE A 180 -2.65 9.81 -0.15
N ASP A 181 -2.34 8.73 -0.86
CA ASP A 181 -3.34 7.88 -1.49
C ASP A 181 -3.07 6.42 -1.11
N TYR A 182 -3.85 5.93 -0.13
CA TYR A 182 -3.73 4.55 0.34
C TYR A 182 -5.06 4.04 0.90
N TRP A 183 -5.19 2.72 0.88
CA TRP A 183 -6.33 2.02 1.43
C TRP A 183 -5.96 1.34 2.74
N GLU A 184 -6.84 1.43 3.72
CA GLU A 184 -6.69 0.79 5.01
C GLU A 184 -7.85 -0.18 5.24
N VAL A 185 -7.53 -1.47 5.34
CA VAL A 185 -8.51 -2.51 5.67
C VAL A 185 -8.48 -2.74 7.16
N ARG A 186 -9.59 -2.46 7.81
CA ARG A 186 -9.87 -2.79 9.21
C ARG A 186 -10.86 -3.94 9.28
N SER A 187 -11.04 -4.50 10.47
CA SER A 187 -11.95 -5.63 10.66
C SER A 187 -13.40 -5.34 10.24
N ASN A 188 -13.88 -4.11 10.41
CA ASN A 188 -15.27 -3.72 10.20
C ASN A 188 -15.48 -2.72 9.06
N GLU A 189 -14.44 -2.06 8.60
CA GLU A 189 -14.51 -1.01 7.59
C GLU A 189 -13.29 -1.03 6.66
N LEU A 190 -13.52 -0.61 5.44
CA LEU A 190 -12.50 -0.31 4.45
C LEU A 190 -12.45 1.21 4.30
N LEU A 191 -11.29 1.78 4.54
CA LEU A 191 -11.05 3.21 4.50
C LEU A 191 -10.19 3.56 3.29
N HIS A 192 -10.60 4.55 2.54
CA HIS A 192 -9.81 5.14 1.48
C HIS A 192 -9.34 6.52 1.91
N HIS A 193 -8.04 6.65 2.09
CA HIS A 193 -7.40 7.93 2.36
C HIS A 193 -6.90 8.50 1.05
N HIS A 194 -7.46 9.63 0.61
CA HIS A 194 -7.03 10.28 -0.62
C HIS A 194 -6.89 11.79 -0.45
N GLY A 195 -5.98 12.36 -1.25
CA GLY A 195 -5.76 13.79 -1.28
C GLY A 195 -4.90 14.36 -0.15
N PHE A 196 -4.41 15.58 -0.36
CA PHE A 196 -3.55 16.31 0.57
C PHE A 196 -4.28 16.73 1.86
N MET A 197 -5.60 16.91 1.81
CA MET A 197 -6.44 17.27 2.97
C MET A 197 -7.01 16.06 3.70
N SER A 198 -6.57 14.84 3.35
CA SER A 198 -7.02 13.59 4.00
C SER A 198 -8.53 13.37 3.94
N ASP A 199 -9.09 13.50 2.74
CA ASP A 199 -10.46 13.08 2.50
C ASP A 199 -10.57 11.58 2.78
N LEU A 200 -11.59 11.20 3.56
CA LEU A 200 -11.77 9.84 4.04
C LEU A 200 -13.09 9.28 3.55
N GLU A 201 -13.02 8.33 2.64
CA GLU A 201 -14.17 7.52 2.24
C GLU A 201 -14.21 6.23 3.05
N ARG A 202 -15.41 5.87 3.52
CA ARG A 202 -15.63 4.68 4.34
C ARG A 202 -16.58 3.72 3.66
N PHE A 203 -16.17 2.46 3.57
CA PHE A 203 -16.96 1.37 3.04
C PHE A 203 -17.11 0.28 4.10
N PRO A 204 -18.29 -0.33 4.25
CA PRO A 204 -18.48 -1.44 5.17
C PRO A 204 -17.63 -2.65 4.72
N ALA A 205 -16.90 -3.25 5.65
CA ALA A 205 -16.12 -4.46 5.40
C ALA A 205 -16.87 -5.79 5.64
N PRO A 206 -18.02 -5.86 6.33
CA PRO A 206 -18.75 -7.11 6.46
C PRO A 206 -19.07 -7.71 5.09
N GLN A 207 -18.70 -8.98 4.88
CA GLN A 207 -18.86 -9.71 3.61
C GLN A 207 -18.05 -9.16 2.44
N LEU A 208 -16.96 -8.44 2.71
CA LEU A 208 -16.02 -8.00 1.67
C LEU A 208 -15.44 -9.23 0.95
N LYS A 209 -15.75 -9.35 -0.34
CA LYS A 209 -15.14 -10.37 -1.19
C LYS A 209 -13.83 -9.83 -1.76
N ILE A 210 -12.80 -10.67 -1.75
CA ILE A 210 -11.46 -10.32 -2.19
C ILE A 210 -11.06 -11.28 -3.30
N ASP A 211 -10.79 -10.73 -4.47
CA ASP A 211 -10.26 -11.48 -5.59
C ASP A 211 -8.83 -10.99 -5.87
N LYS A 212 -7.92 -11.93 -6.06
CA LYS A 212 -6.53 -11.67 -6.42
C LYS A 212 -6.27 -12.11 -7.84
N GLU A 213 -5.74 -11.22 -8.64
CA GLU A 213 -5.30 -11.50 -9.99
C GLU A 213 -3.82 -11.20 -10.17
N VAL A 214 -3.12 -12.11 -10.82
CA VAL A 214 -1.74 -11.89 -11.26
C VAL A 214 -1.78 -11.86 -12.79
N ASN A 215 -1.84 -10.66 -13.33
CA ASN A 215 -2.00 -10.43 -14.76
C ASN A 215 -0.66 -10.44 -15.49
N ASP A 216 0.40 -9.99 -14.83
CA ASP A 216 1.74 -9.96 -15.38
C ASP A 216 2.72 -10.79 -14.56
N ILE A 217 3.39 -11.75 -15.23
CA ILE A 217 4.37 -12.62 -14.58
C ILE A 217 5.62 -11.85 -14.19
N PHE A 218 6.07 -10.90 -15.02
CA PHE A 218 7.29 -10.14 -14.74
C PHE A 218 7.09 -9.18 -13.56
N GLU A 219 5.95 -8.50 -13.48
CA GLU A 219 5.59 -7.67 -12.31
C GLU A 219 5.55 -8.52 -11.02
N TYR A 220 5.01 -9.74 -11.13
CA TYR A 220 4.98 -10.67 -10.00
C TYR A 220 6.36 -11.18 -9.60
N ILE A 221 7.24 -11.51 -10.55
CA ILE A 221 8.61 -11.97 -10.27
C ILE A 221 9.44 -10.84 -9.65
N LEU A 222 9.29 -9.61 -10.15
CA LEU A 222 10.08 -8.47 -9.70
C LEU A 222 9.72 -8.05 -8.26
N LEU A 223 8.45 -7.88 -7.94
CA LEU A 223 8.00 -7.31 -6.67
C LEU A 223 6.92 -8.14 -5.95
N GLY A 224 6.53 -9.30 -6.50
CA GLY A 224 5.35 -10.04 -6.05
C GLY A 224 4.07 -9.22 -6.22
N ALA A 225 4.06 -8.33 -7.22
CA ALA A 225 2.95 -7.42 -7.46
C ALA A 225 1.80 -8.10 -8.20
N GLY A 226 0.62 -7.51 -8.09
CA GLY A 226 -0.56 -7.98 -8.79
C GLY A 226 -1.75 -7.06 -8.51
N ARG A 227 -2.88 -7.43 -9.07
CA ARG A 227 -4.14 -6.71 -8.93
C ARG A 227 -4.97 -7.31 -7.80
N LEU A 228 -5.44 -6.47 -6.90
CA LEU A 228 -6.35 -6.83 -5.83
C LEU A 228 -7.70 -6.18 -6.08
N ILE A 229 -8.74 -6.99 -6.17
CA ILE A 229 -10.10 -6.54 -6.44
C ILE A 229 -10.91 -6.73 -5.15
N LEU A 230 -11.44 -5.64 -4.63
CA LEU A 230 -12.25 -5.60 -3.43
C LEU A 230 -13.70 -5.32 -3.82
N HIS A 231 -14.63 -6.19 -3.38
CA HIS A 231 -16.06 -6.05 -3.62
C HIS A 231 -16.79 -5.73 -2.30
N PRO A 232 -16.98 -4.45 -1.95
CA PRO A 232 -17.79 -4.08 -0.79
C PRO A 232 -19.27 -4.45 -1.03
N SER A 233 -19.97 -4.90 0.02
CA SER A 233 -21.34 -5.41 -0.10
C SER A 233 -22.37 -4.37 -0.58
N ASN A 234 -22.13 -3.10 -0.31
CA ASN A 234 -23.07 -2.02 -0.63
C ASN A 234 -22.70 -1.25 -1.91
N GLU A 235 -21.60 -1.60 -2.56
CA GLU A 235 -21.14 -0.92 -3.77
C GLU A 235 -21.38 -1.76 -5.01
N ARG A 236 -21.90 -1.11 -6.06
CA ARG A 236 -22.09 -1.77 -7.36
C ARG A 236 -20.79 -1.97 -8.14
N ARG A 237 -19.76 -1.21 -7.80
CA ARG A 237 -18.47 -1.24 -8.48
C ARG A 237 -17.43 -1.86 -7.57
N ALA A 238 -16.64 -2.76 -8.12
CA ALA A 238 -15.47 -3.28 -7.46
C ALA A 238 -14.37 -2.20 -7.38
N ILE A 239 -13.68 -2.16 -6.27
CA ILE A 239 -12.49 -1.34 -6.08
C ILE A 239 -11.29 -2.13 -6.57
N VAL A 240 -10.60 -1.62 -7.57
CA VAL A 240 -9.45 -2.30 -8.20
C VAL A 240 -8.16 -1.59 -7.79
N LEU A 241 -7.31 -2.30 -7.07
CA LEU A 241 -5.97 -1.83 -6.68
C LEU A 241 -4.94 -2.50 -7.58
N GLU A 242 -4.27 -1.71 -8.39
CA GLU A 242 -3.23 -2.20 -9.29
C GLU A 242 -1.85 -2.17 -8.63
N ASN A 243 -0.97 -3.08 -9.05
CA ASN A 243 0.43 -3.13 -8.63
C ASN A 243 0.62 -3.17 -7.09
N VAL A 244 -0.25 -3.91 -6.41
CA VAL A 244 -0.10 -4.13 -4.96
C VAL A 244 1.10 -5.04 -4.71
N VAL A 245 2.15 -4.47 -4.13
CA VAL A 245 3.40 -5.20 -3.83
C VAL A 245 3.17 -6.27 -2.77
N ARG A 246 3.79 -7.45 -2.98
CA ARG A 246 3.63 -8.66 -2.12
C ARG A 246 2.17 -9.06 -1.94
N ILE A 247 1.41 -9.06 -3.03
CA ILE A 247 -0.04 -9.28 -3.03
C ILE A 247 -0.45 -10.57 -2.29
N GLY A 248 0.30 -11.65 -2.41
CA GLY A 248 -0.02 -12.91 -1.72
C GLY A 248 0.06 -12.83 -0.19
N ARG A 249 0.93 -11.98 0.37
CA ARG A 249 0.98 -11.74 1.83
C ARG A 249 -0.17 -10.86 2.26
N LYS A 250 -0.49 -9.83 1.48
CA LYS A 250 -1.58 -8.89 1.76
C LYS A 250 -2.94 -9.60 1.74
N GLU A 251 -3.21 -10.38 0.70
CA GLU A 251 -4.43 -11.19 0.58
C GLU A 251 -4.63 -12.10 1.81
N LYS A 252 -3.59 -12.89 2.17
CA LYS A 252 -3.66 -13.78 3.34
C LYS A 252 -3.91 -13.02 4.64
N ALA A 253 -3.27 -11.86 4.82
CA ALA A 253 -3.45 -11.05 6.01
C ALA A 253 -4.88 -10.50 6.10
N ILE A 254 -5.43 -10.00 5.00
CA ILE A 254 -6.81 -9.48 4.95
C ILE A 254 -7.81 -10.60 5.19
N THR A 255 -7.66 -11.75 4.55
CA THR A 255 -8.53 -12.91 4.75
C THR A 255 -8.53 -13.36 6.21
N LYS A 256 -7.35 -13.37 6.86
CA LYS A 256 -7.23 -13.70 8.29
C LYS A 256 -7.95 -12.65 9.16
N LEU A 257 -7.79 -11.36 8.85
CA LEU A 257 -8.43 -10.27 9.58
C LEU A 257 -9.96 -10.35 9.50
N LEU A 258 -10.52 -10.56 8.31
CA LEU A 258 -11.95 -10.66 8.08
C LEU A 258 -12.53 -11.97 8.65
N GLY A 259 -11.82 -13.09 8.53
CA GLY A 259 -12.24 -14.38 9.07
C GLY A 259 -12.29 -14.40 10.60
N ALA A 260 -11.39 -13.73 11.28
CA ALA A 260 -11.39 -13.60 12.73
C ALA A 260 -12.65 -12.88 13.25
N MET A 261 -13.18 -11.96 12.48
CA MET A 261 -14.40 -11.22 12.83
C MET A 261 -15.67 -12.07 12.69
N GLN A 262 -15.79 -12.85 11.62
CA GLN A 262 -16.94 -13.73 11.42
C GLN A 262 -17.11 -14.73 12.58
N VAL A 263 -16.00 -15.22 13.13
CA VAL A 263 -16.02 -16.12 14.30
C VAL A 263 -16.45 -15.39 15.58
N ARG A 264 -16.13 -14.10 15.74
CA ARG A 264 -16.55 -13.31 16.90
C ARG A 264 -18.07 -13.05 16.86
N VAL A 265 -18.59 -12.54 15.75
CA VAL A 265 -20.03 -12.24 15.59
C VAL A 265 -20.86 -13.50 15.86
N ARG A 266 -20.45 -14.65 15.34
CA ARG A 266 -21.16 -15.90 15.56
C ARG A 266 -21.17 -16.35 17.04
N LYS A 267 -20.11 -16.11 17.79
CA LYS A 267 -20.08 -16.39 19.22
C LYS A 267 -20.96 -15.47 20.04
N ASP A 268 -21.07 -14.22 19.64
CA ASP A 268 -21.90 -13.22 20.32
C ASP A 268 -23.41 -13.45 20.04
N GLU A 269 -23.75 -14.10 18.91
CA GLU A 269 -25.13 -14.52 18.60
C GLU A 269 -25.56 -15.82 19.29
N GLU A 270 -24.60 -16.67 19.71
CA GLU A 270 -24.85 -17.94 20.41
C GLU A 270 -24.83 -17.79 21.96
N ALA A 271 -24.48 -16.60 22.48
CA ALA A 271 -24.42 -16.28 23.91
C ALA A 271 -25.62 -15.47 24.41
#